data_ba5f0f5642f6cddb9e0987022d970f06
#
_entry.id   ba5f0f5642f6cddb9e0987022d970f06
#
_cell.length_a   1.000
_cell.length_b   1.000
_cell.length_c   1.000
_cell.angle_alpha   90.00
_cell.angle_beta   90.00
_cell.angle_gamma   90.00
#
_symmetry.space_group_name_H-M   'P 1'
#
loop_
_entity.id
_entity.type
_entity.pdbx_description
1 polymer ?
#
loop_
_entity_poly.entity_id
_entity_poly.type
_entity_poly.pdbx_seq_one_letter_code
_entity_poly.pdbx_strand_id
1 'polypeptide(L)'
;SQTESITGANAGTATGSKYFKTVTGISAVGNPAGNVSAGVNAAAADVIFAGRARFQGINLVCTATAGVLDFLTTSPTGTSLYKVGTVASATSTRDLTIPDEGVLFPSGIYVQYTASTFNTLTVFHA
;
A
#
# COMPACT_ATOMS: atom_id res chain seq x y z
N SER A 1 -16.12 -4.57 15.63
CA SER A 1 -15.73 -5.35 14.45
C SER A 1 -16.28 -4.69 13.19
N GLN A 2 -15.52 -4.74 12.11
CA GLN A 2 -15.95 -4.23 10.82
C GLN A 2 -16.15 -5.42 9.87
N THR A 3 -17.26 -5.42 9.14
CA THR A 3 -17.57 -6.45 8.14
C THR A 3 -17.78 -5.82 6.77
N GLU A 4 -17.52 -6.58 5.74
CA GLU A 4 -17.80 -6.25 4.35
C GLU A 4 -18.48 -7.43 3.68
N SER A 5 -19.51 -7.14 2.89
CA SER A 5 -20.14 -8.14 2.03
C SER A 5 -19.67 -7.89 0.59
N ILE A 6 -19.10 -8.93 -0.01
CA ILE A 6 -18.57 -8.86 -1.38
C ILE A 6 -19.36 -9.85 -2.23
N THR A 7 -19.93 -9.37 -3.33
CA THR A 7 -20.55 -10.27 -4.31
C THR A 7 -19.44 -10.96 -5.10
N GLY A 8 -19.38 -12.29 -4.97
CA GLY A 8 -18.37 -13.10 -5.65
C GLY A 8 -18.51 -13.04 -7.17
N ALA A 9 -17.41 -13.02 -7.87
CA ALA A 9 -17.38 -13.18 -9.32
C ALA A 9 -17.50 -14.68 -9.68
N ASN A 10 -18.25 -15.01 -10.72
CA ASN A 10 -18.31 -16.37 -11.23
C ASN A 10 -16.97 -16.73 -11.89
N ALA A 11 -16.25 -17.68 -11.29
CA ALA A 11 -14.91 -18.11 -11.71
C ALA A 11 -13.85 -16.98 -11.79
N GLY A 12 -13.88 -16.05 -10.84
CA GLY A 12 -12.96 -14.91 -10.83
C GLY A 12 -12.69 -14.36 -9.43
N THR A 13 -12.02 -13.23 -9.38
CA THR A 13 -11.71 -12.49 -8.15
C THR A 13 -12.64 -11.30 -8.00
N ALA A 14 -13.25 -11.15 -6.84
CA ALA A 14 -13.98 -9.94 -6.48
C ALA A 14 -13.18 -9.18 -5.42
N THR A 15 -13.02 -7.86 -5.61
CA THR A 15 -12.25 -7.00 -4.72
C THR A 15 -13.17 -6.21 -3.81
N GLY A 16 -12.92 -6.26 -2.51
CA GLY A 16 -13.60 -5.42 -1.52
C GLY A 16 -13.13 -3.97 -1.56
N SER A 17 -13.92 -3.10 -0.97
CA SER A 17 -13.64 -1.67 -0.86
C SER A 17 -13.08 -1.26 0.50
N LYS A 18 -13.16 -2.14 1.49
CA LYS A 18 -12.69 -1.86 2.85
C LYS A 18 -11.31 -2.44 3.11
N TYR A 19 -10.56 -1.74 3.94
CA TYR A 19 -9.24 -2.18 4.39
C TYR A 19 -9.33 -2.74 5.79
N PHE A 20 -8.85 -3.96 5.97
CA PHE A 20 -8.81 -4.66 7.26
C PHE A 20 -7.36 -4.87 7.70
N LYS A 21 -7.03 -4.49 8.92
CA LYS A 21 -5.72 -4.80 9.51
C LYS A 21 -5.56 -6.32 9.72
N THR A 22 -6.64 -6.99 10.07
CA THR A 22 -6.66 -8.43 10.32
C THR A 22 -8.02 -8.98 9.90
N VAL A 23 -8.02 -10.06 9.14
CA VAL A 23 -9.22 -10.82 8.80
C VAL A 23 -9.31 -12.01 9.75
N THR A 24 -10.35 -12.04 10.58
CA THR A 24 -10.56 -13.09 11.59
C THR A 24 -11.47 -14.23 11.12
N GLY A 25 -12.17 -14.02 10.01
CA GLY A 25 -13.03 -15.04 9.43
C GLY A 25 -13.58 -14.64 8.08
N ILE A 26 -13.87 -15.63 7.27
CA ILE A 26 -14.55 -15.50 5.98
C ILE A 26 -15.72 -16.47 6.03
N SER A 27 -16.91 -15.98 5.66
CA SER A 27 -18.07 -16.83 5.46
C SER A 27 -18.63 -16.64 4.05
N ALA A 28 -18.93 -17.74 3.39
CA ALA A 28 -19.62 -17.71 2.11
C ALA A 28 -21.11 -18.02 2.31
N VAL A 29 -21.96 -17.23 1.68
CA VAL A 29 -23.39 -17.49 1.62
C VAL A 29 -23.70 -18.16 0.29
N GLY A 30 -24.45 -19.26 0.33
CA GLY A 30 -24.68 -20.12 -0.81
C GLY A 30 -23.79 -21.36 -0.79
N ASN A 31 -23.80 -22.09 -1.88
CA ASN A 31 -22.97 -23.29 -2.05
C ASN A 31 -21.92 -23.02 -3.14
N PRO A 32 -20.75 -22.42 -2.79
CA PRO A 32 -19.72 -22.20 -3.79
C PRO A 32 -19.22 -23.53 -4.36
N ALA A 33 -19.11 -23.62 -5.67
CA ALA A 33 -18.65 -24.83 -6.36
C ALA A 33 -17.13 -25.07 -6.24
N GLY A 34 -16.42 -24.27 -5.46
CA GLY A 34 -14.98 -24.35 -5.27
C GLY A 34 -14.50 -23.68 -3.98
N ASN A 35 -13.20 -23.56 -3.82
CA ASN A 35 -12.60 -22.94 -2.65
C ASN A 35 -12.82 -21.42 -2.67
N VAL A 36 -13.18 -20.88 -1.52
CA VAL A 36 -13.19 -19.42 -1.28
C VAL A 36 -11.95 -19.08 -0.47
N SER A 37 -11.13 -18.18 -0.99
CA SER A 37 -9.93 -17.71 -0.33
C SER A 37 -9.92 -16.18 -0.25
N ALA A 38 -9.34 -15.63 0.80
CA ALA A 38 -9.03 -14.21 0.88
C ALA A 38 -7.54 -14.01 0.66
N GLY A 39 -7.23 -12.94 -0.03
CA GLY A 39 -5.87 -12.50 -0.25
C GLY A 39 -5.79 -10.97 -0.20
N VAL A 40 -4.59 -10.46 -0.20
CA VAL A 40 -4.33 -9.03 -0.43
C VAL A 40 -4.32 -8.75 -1.93
N ASN A 41 -4.85 -7.61 -2.33
CA ASN A 41 -4.72 -7.17 -3.71
C ASN A 41 -3.24 -6.98 -4.07
N ALA A 42 -2.87 -7.20 -5.33
CA ALA A 42 -1.49 -7.13 -5.81
C ALA A 42 -0.81 -5.76 -5.62
N ALA A 43 -1.58 -4.70 -5.44
CA ALA A 43 -1.07 -3.43 -4.94
C ALA A 43 -1.13 -3.46 -3.40
N ALA A 44 -0.01 -3.70 -2.77
CA ALA A 44 0.10 -3.56 -1.32
C ALA A 44 0.00 -2.08 -0.96
N ALA A 45 -0.74 -1.80 0.11
CA ALA A 45 -0.85 -0.46 0.65
C ALA A 45 -0.74 -0.52 2.17
N ASP A 46 0.00 0.40 2.75
CA ASP A 46 0.22 0.45 4.18
C ASP A 46 0.06 1.87 4.73
N VAL A 47 -0.17 1.96 6.02
CA VAL A 47 -0.24 3.23 6.76
C VAL A 47 1.11 3.47 7.42
N ILE A 48 1.79 4.53 7.00
CA ILE A 48 3.03 4.98 7.63
C ILE A 48 2.69 5.78 8.89
N PHE A 49 1.77 6.74 8.76
CA PHE A 49 1.33 7.58 9.87
C PHE A 49 -0.12 8.04 9.67
N ALA A 50 -0.95 7.88 10.69
CA ALA A 50 -2.39 8.17 10.62
C ALA A 50 -2.74 9.56 11.20
N GLY A 51 -2.10 10.61 10.71
CA GLY A 51 -2.33 11.98 11.18
C GLY A 51 -1.67 12.99 10.25
N ARG A 52 -1.87 14.27 10.52
CA ARG A 52 -1.17 15.33 9.79
C ARG A 52 0.33 15.23 10.06
N ALA A 53 1.13 15.13 9.02
CA ALA A 53 2.58 14.99 9.11
C ALA A 53 3.29 15.65 7.92
N ARG A 54 4.59 15.86 8.07
CA ARG A 54 5.47 16.30 6.99
C ARG A 54 6.40 15.14 6.59
N PHE A 55 6.31 14.75 5.35
CA PHE A 55 7.19 13.75 4.76
C PHE A 55 8.53 14.39 4.42
N GLN A 56 9.58 13.94 5.07
CA GLN A 56 10.93 14.55 4.99
C GLN A 56 11.89 13.75 4.14
N GLY A 57 11.63 12.47 3.94
CA GLY A 57 12.49 11.65 3.11
C GLY A 57 12.28 10.16 3.31
N ILE A 58 13.08 9.38 2.59
CA ILE A 58 13.12 7.92 2.68
C ILE A 58 14.54 7.38 2.59
N ASN A 59 14.76 6.25 3.23
CA ASN A 59 15.80 5.30 2.87
C ASN A 59 15.13 4.05 2.29
N LEU A 60 15.50 3.66 1.09
CA LEU A 60 14.86 2.59 0.33
C LEU A 60 15.92 1.63 -0.21
N VAL A 61 15.82 0.36 0.15
CA VAL A 61 16.61 -0.72 -0.46
C VAL A 61 15.74 -1.41 -1.51
N CYS A 62 16.00 -1.10 -2.78
CA CYS A 62 15.27 -1.65 -3.92
C CYS A 62 15.66 -3.10 -4.21
N THR A 63 14.73 -3.86 -4.76
CA THR A 63 15.01 -5.12 -5.46
C THR A 63 15.34 -4.85 -6.92
N ALA A 64 15.59 -5.90 -7.70
CA ALA A 64 15.78 -5.80 -9.14
C ALA A 64 14.47 -5.64 -9.95
N THR A 65 13.34 -5.41 -9.26
CA THR A 65 12.03 -5.26 -9.89
C THR A 65 11.68 -3.78 -10.03
N ALA A 66 11.35 -3.36 -11.24
CA ALA A 66 10.86 -2.01 -11.49
C ALA A 66 9.45 -1.81 -10.92
N GLY A 67 9.20 -0.65 -10.37
CA GLY A 67 7.90 -0.28 -9.84
C GLY A 67 7.87 1.15 -9.30
N VAL A 68 6.79 1.49 -8.66
CA VAL A 68 6.58 2.81 -8.06
C VAL A 68 6.10 2.64 -6.63
N LEU A 69 6.68 3.42 -5.71
CA LEU A 69 6.12 3.70 -4.40
C LEU A 69 5.36 5.02 -4.52
N ASP A 70 4.08 5.00 -4.25
CA ASP A 70 3.19 6.16 -4.29
C ASP A 70 2.78 6.52 -2.86
N PHE A 71 3.13 7.73 -2.43
CA PHE A 71 2.77 8.25 -1.11
C PHE A 71 1.55 9.14 -1.23
N LEU A 72 0.47 8.71 -0.58
CA LEU A 72 -0.86 9.29 -0.67
C LEU A 72 -1.30 9.87 0.67
N THR A 73 -2.19 10.84 0.62
CA THR A 73 -2.87 11.37 1.82
C THR A 73 -4.30 10.87 1.89
N THR A 74 -4.89 10.86 3.09
CA THR A 74 -6.30 10.52 3.38
C THR A 74 -6.57 9.02 3.43
N SER A 75 -6.07 8.25 2.47
CA SER A 75 -6.30 6.79 2.39
C SER A 75 -5.32 6.15 1.40
N PRO A 76 -5.21 4.82 1.36
CA PRO A 76 -4.43 4.11 0.35
C PRO A 76 -4.87 4.32 -1.11
N THR A 77 -6.04 4.92 -1.32
CA THR A 77 -6.56 5.31 -2.64
C THR A 77 -6.77 6.82 -2.75
N GLY A 78 -6.16 7.57 -1.85
CA GLY A 78 -6.28 9.02 -1.78
C GLY A 78 -5.44 9.77 -2.81
N THR A 79 -5.24 11.05 -2.57
CA THR A 79 -4.43 11.89 -3.46
C THR A 79 -2.95 11.59 -3.31
N SER A 80 -2.28 11.30 -4.41
CA SER A 80 -0.84 11.13 -4.48
C SER A 80 -0.14 12.49 -4.32
N LEU A 81 0.79 12.55 -3.38
CA LEU A 81 1.58 13.75 -3.11
C LEU A 81 3.07 13.57 -3.44
N TYR A 82 3.56 12.34 -3.42
CA TYR A 82 4.96 12.05 -3.73
C TYR A 82 5.11 10.64 -4.31
N LYS A 83 5.99 10.49 -5.31
CA LYS A 83 6.27 9.19 -5.95
C LYS A 83 7.76 8.92 -6.06
N VAL A 84 8.13 7.66 -5.86
CA VAL A 84 9.50 7.17 -6.04
C VAL A 84 9.47 5.96 -6.95
N GLY A 85 10.23 6.03 -8.04
CA GLY A 85 10.42 4.89 -8.95
C GLY A 85 11.59 4.00 -8.51
N THR A 86 11.44 2.70 -8.69
CA THR A 86 12.53 1.72 -8.62
C THR A 86 12.94 1.29 -10.02
N VAL A 87 14.21 0.93 -10.19
CA VAL A 87 14.77 0.53 -11.49
C VAL A 87 14.77 -0.99 -11.63
N ALA A 88 14.60 -1.48 -12.86
CA ALA A 88 14.72 -2.89 -13.17
C ALA A 88 16.19 -3.34 -13.24
N SER A 89 16.40 -4.63 -13.01
CA SER A 89 17.68 -5.34 -13.23
C SER A 89 18.83 -4.92 -12.32
N ALA A 90 18.58 -4.15 -11.26
CA ALA A 90 19.60 -3.78 -10.29
C ALA A 90 19.03 -3.64 -8.89
N THR A 91 19.73 -4.17 -7.90
CA THR A 91 19.49 -3.81 -6.50
C THR A 91 20.22 -2.51 -6.21
N SER A 92 19.57 -1.58 -5.53
CA SER A 92 20.16 -0.29 -5.18
C SER A 92 19.57 0.25 -3.89
N THR A 93 20.37 1.03 -3.19
CA THR A 93 19.89 1.83 -2.06
C THR A 93 19.63 3.25 -2.55
N ARG A 94 18.51 3.82 -2.16
CA ARG A 94 18.15 5.19 -2.43
C ARG A 94 17.90 5.92 -1.12
N ASP A 95 18.69 6.96 -0.91
CA ASP A 95 18.49 7.93 0.16
C ASP A 95 17.94 9.21 -0.46
N LEU A 96 16.73 9.57 -0.12
CA LEU A 96 16.07 10.77 -0.60
C LEU A 96 15.70 11.64 0.58
N THR A 97 16.24 12.84 0.60
CA THR A 97 15.89 13.88 1.57
C THR A 97 15.18 15.00 0.85
N ILE A 98 14.04 15.40 1.36
CA ILE A 98 13.30 16.55 0.84
C ILE A 98 13.73 17.77 1.66
N PRO A 99 14.25 18.83 1.00
CA PRO A 99 14.73 20.00 1.69
C PRO A 99 13.61 20.77 2.39
N ASP A 100 13.99 21.69 3.23
CA ASP A 100 13.12 22.55 4.03
C ASP A 100 12.21 21.75 4.96
N GLU A 101 10.95 22.08 4.98
CA GLU A 101 9.96 21.43 5.84
C GLU A 101 9.36 20.13 5.27
N GLY A 102 9.83 19.70 4.10
CA GLY A 102 9.29 18.51 3.43
C GLY A 102 7.91 18.72 2.80
N VAL A 103 7.26 17.63 2.41
CA VAL A 103 5.92 17.64 1.81
C VAL A 103 4.86 17.44 2.87
N LEU A 104 3.87 18.33 2.94
CA LEU A 104 2.77 18.25 3.90
C LEU A 104 1.75 17.21 3.45
N PHE A 105 1.49 16.23 4.33
CA PHE A 105 0.40 15.26 4.24
C PHE A 105 -0.67 15.63 5.28
N PRO A 106 -1.78 16.25 4.87
CA PRO A 106 -2.75 16.81 5.83
C PRO A 106 -3.54 15.76 6.60
N SER A 107 -3.70 14.56 6.06
CA SER A 107 -4.57 13.51 6.61
C SER A 107 -3.93 12.12 6.59
N GLY A 108 -2.65 12.06 6.93
CA GLY A 108 -1.90 10.81 7.02
C GLY A 108 -1.00 10.54 5.83
N ILE A 109 0.02 9.73 6.07
CA ILE A 109 0.94 9.22 5.07
C ILE A 109 0.60 7.76 4.83
N TYR A 110 0.14 7.45 3.64
CA TYR A 110 -0.14 6.11 3.14
C TYR A 110 0.82 5.81 2.01
N VAL A 111 1.31 4.58 1.93
CA VAL A 111 2.13 4.14 0.81
C VAL A 111 1.41 3.05 0.03
N GLN A 112 1.39 3.18 -1.28
CA GLN A 112 0.94 2.15 -2.20
C GLN A 112 2.13 1.72 -3.06
N TYR A 113 2.32 0.43 -3.24
CA TYR A 113 3.46 -0.12 -3.98
C TYR A 113 3.12 -1.44 -4.66
N THR A 114 3.85 -1.76 -5.71
CA THR A 114 3.84 -3.10 -6.29
C THR A 114 4.68 -4.03 -5.42
N ALA A 115 4.15 -5.18 -5.07
CA ALA A 115 4.89 -6.19 -4.31
C ALA A 115 6.24 -6.51 -4.98
N SER A 116 7.27 -6.78 -4.17
CA SER A 116 8.63 -7.12 -4.59
C SER A 116 9.47 -6.00 -5.20
N THR A 117 9.07 -4.73 -5.12
CA THR A 117 9.88 -3.60 -5.62
C THR A 117 10.98 -3.16 -4.65
N PHE A 118 10.84 -3.49 -3.37
CA PHE A 118 11.84 -3.16 -2.35
C PHE A 118 11.92 -4.24 -1.25
N ASN A 119 13.07 -4.27 -0.57
CA ASN A 119 13.30 -5.11 0.61
C ASN A 119 13.03 -4.35 1.89
N THR A 120 13.43 -3.09 1.94
CA THR A 120 13.31 -2.25 3.15
C THR A 120 12.92 -0.84 2.74
N LEU A 121 11.97 -0.28 3.47
CA LEU A 121 11.56 1.12 3.37
C LEU A 121 11.56 1.74 4.76
N THR A 122 12.35 2.78 4.94
CA THR A 122 12.29 3.66 6.11
C THR A 122 11.78 5.02 5.68
N VAL A 123 10.78 5.54 6.36
CA VAL A 123 10.18 6.85 6.07
C VAL A 123 10.51 7.81 7.21
N PHE A 124 11.03 8.98 6.86
CA PHE A 124 11.30 10.08 7.79
C PHE A 124 10.15 11.09 7.71
N HIS A 125 9.55 11.38 8.83
CA HIS A 125 8.44 12.33 8.93
C HIS A 125 8.46 13.08 10.27
N ALA A 126 7.80 14.24 10.31
CA ALA A 126 7.59 15.08 11.48
C ALA A 126 6.13 15.55 11.60
#